data_823e6950ffdc30557f0c219e363f6fe7
#
_entry.id   823e6950ffdc30557f0c219e363f6fe7
#
_cell.length_a   1.000
_cell.length_b   1.000
_cell.length_c   1.000
_cell.angle_alpha   90.00
_cell.angle_beta   90.00
_cell.angle_gamma   90.00
#
_symmetry.space_group_name_H-M   'P 1'
#
loop_
_entity.id
_entity.type
_entity.pdbx_description
1 polymer ?
#
loop_
_entity_poly.entity_id
_entity_poly.type
_entity_poly.pdbx_seq_one_letter_code
_entity_poly.pdbx_strand_id
1 'polypeptide(L)'
;MWRLPSVILEWASVGGCFVLAAVLFCPGSWAQFYIGGEAGWTGLFDRADTINYITSPIARFNGGFNTGVRAGYEWGPWRFEEEYSYRQNGARDLVASNFTVNAAGGDRHSNSIMTNVLYDFTPGYPITPHVGFGVGAADVFDGLKLPGIGQVFNGSSWQFGYQGIAGIRYHLSDAFTLDLDYRYFATIGPKFSIPRTNLQYYTYYKTNNFVASVTYRFAPPPPASVPVSTPAAPAPSP
;
A
#
# COMPACT_ATOMS: atom_id res chain seq x y z
N MET A 1 -3.57 14.52 -31.36
CA MET A 1 -4.45 13.39 -30.99
C MET A 1 -3.58 12.14 -30.95
N TRP A 2 -2.83 11.93 -29.84
CA TRP A 2 -1.99 10.75 -29.65
C TRP A 2 -2.61 9.95 -28.53
N ARG A 3 -3.22 8.83 -28.88
CA ARG A 3 -3.63 7.80 -27.92
C ARG A 3 -2.36 7.09 -27.48
N LEU A 4 -1.98 7.19 -26.22
CA LEU A 4 -1.00 6.30 -25.63
C LEU A 4 -1.63 4.89 -25.56
N PRO A 5 -0.91 3.85 -26.00
CA PRO A 5 -1.45 2.51 -26.08
C PRO A 5 -1.71 1.94 -24.66
N SER A 6 -2.79 1.19 -24.56
CA SER A 6 -3.27 0.41 -23.40
C SER A 6 -2.29 -0.63 -22.85
N VAL A 7 -1.05 -0.61 -23.28
CA VAL A 7 -0.01 -1.59 -22.96
C VAL A 7 0.48 -1.49 -21.51
N ILE A 8 0.40 -0.30 -20.88
CA ILE A 8 0.91 -0.14 -19.49
C ILE A 8 0.00 -0.81 -18.45
N LEU A 9 -1.30 -0.94 -18.75
CA LEU A 9 -2.25 -1.59 -17.84
C LEU A 9 -2.09 -3.12 -17.80
N GLU A 10 -1.65 -3.73 -18.91
CA GLU A 10 -1.43 -5.19 -18.97
C GLU A 10 -0.18 -5.63 -18.19
N TRP A 11 0.86 -4.78 -18.12
CA TRP A 11 2.09 -5.13 -17.38
C TRP A 11 1.94 -5.10 -15.87
N ALA A 12 1.07 -4.24 -15.33
CA ALA A 12 0.81 -4.20 -13.89
C ALA A 12 0.04 -5.44 -13.41
N SER A 13 -0.89 -5.96 -14.22
CA SER A 13 -1.64 -7.18 -13.91
C SER A 13 -0.80 -8.45 -14.08
N VAL A 14 0.13 -8.47 -15.03
CA VAL A 14 1.02 -9.60 -15.28
C VAL A 14 2.16 -9.65 -14.25
N GLY A 15 2.72 -8.51 -13.83
CA GLY A 15 3.78 -8.44 -12.82
C GLY A 15 3.33 -8.95 -11.44
N GLY A 16 2.14 -8.54 -10.99
CA GLY A 16 1.57 -9.00 -9.70
C GLY A 16 1.27 -10.50 -9.71
N CYS A 17 0.76 -11.05 -10.80
CA CYS A 17 0.53 -12.49 -10.94
C CYS A 17 1.83 -13.31 -10.98
N PHE A 18 2.93 -12.79 -11.53
CA PHE A 18 4.20 -13.52 -11.57
C PHE A 18 4.88 -13.59 -10.20
N VAL A 19 4.82 -12.57 -9.38
CA VAL A 19 5.37 -12.60 -8.02
C VAL A 19 4.56 -13.56 -7.14
N LEU A 20 3.23 -13.53 -7.21
CA LEU A 20 2.38 -14.49 -6.50
C LEU A 20 2.61 -15.94 -6.98
N ALA A 21 2.77 -16.16 -8.29
CA ALA A 21 3.01 -17.49 -8.85
C ALA A 21 4.40 -18.05 -8.50
N ALA A 22 5.45 -17.20 -8.45
CA ALA A 22 6.79 -17.63 -8.05
C ALA A 22 6.87 -18.04 -6.58
N VAL A 23 6.07 -17.40 -5.70
CA VAL A 23 6.00 -17.72 -4.28
C VAL A 23 5.26 -19.06 -4.04
N LEU A 24 4.29 -19.43 -4.89
CA LEU A 24 3.54 -20.69 -4.76
C LEU A 24 4.36 -21.95 -5.11
N PHE A 25 5.52 -21.81 -5.77
CA PHE A 25 6.33 -22.92 -6.24
C PHE A 25 7.66 -23.14 -5.47
N CYS A 26 7.89 -22.43 -4.35
CA CYS A 26 9.10 -22.64 -3.55
C CYS A 26 8.85 -23.68 -2.43
N PRO A 27 9.27 -24.94 -2.57
CA PRO A 27 9.11 -25.97 -1.54
C PRO A 27 10.20 -25.81 -0.47
N GLY A 28 10.05 -24.82 0.39
CA GLY A 28 10.95 -24.64 1.53
C GLY A 28 10.19 -24.78 2.84
N SER A 29 10.63 -25.69 3.70
CA SER A 29 10.01 -26.03 5.01
C SER A 29 9.94 -24.87 6.04
N TRP A 30 10.26 -23.64 5.65
CA TRP A 30 10.39 -22.48 6.53
C TRP A 30 9.50 -21.30 6.10
N ALA A 31 8.66 -21.52 5.14
CA ALA A 31 7.86 -20.52 4.50
C ALA A 31 6.43 -20.55 5.02
N GLN A 32 5.93 -19.42 5.48
CA GLN A 32 4.60 -19.30 6.07
C GLN A 32 3.79 -18.22 5.39
N PHE A 33 2.63 -18.62 4.84
CA PHE A 33 1.67 -17.67 4.29
C PHE A 33 0.83 -17.03 5.38
N TYR A 34 0.42 -15.79 5.13
CA TYR A 34 -0.49 -15.06 5.99
C TYR A 34 -1.41 -14.13 5.21
N ILE A 35 -2.52 -13.79 5.84
CA ILE A 35 -3.45 -12.76 5.38
C ILE A 35 -3.74 -11.82 6.54
N GLY A 36 -4.06 -10.58 6.25
CA GLY A 36 -4.37 -9.60 7.29
C GLY A 36 -5.29 -8.50 6.82
N GLY A 37 -5.92 -7.87 7.80
CA GLY A 37 -6.68 -6.64 7.63
C GLY A 37 -6.02 -5.51 8.40
N GLU A 38 -6.18 -4.30 7.90
CA GLU A 38 -5.56 -3.11 8.47
C GLU A 38 -6.49 -1.91 8.47
N ALA A 39 -6.30 -1.06 9.47
CA ALA A 39 -6.96 0.23 9.56
C ALA A 39 -6.05 1.24 10.26
N GLY A 40 -6.24 2.52 9.99
CA GLY A 40 -5.41 3.53 10.60
C GLY A 40 -5.80 4.96 10.24
N TRP A 41 -4.93 5.87 10.66
CA TRP A 41 -5.03 7.28 10.36
C TRP A 41 -4.12 7.65 9.19
N THR A 42 -4.58 8.58 8.35
CA THR A 42 -3.79 9.16 7.25
C THR A 42 -3.80 10.68 7.32
N GLY A 43 -2.61 11.26 7.19
CA GLY A 43 -2.41 12.69 7.06
C GLY A 43 -1.82 13.03 5.70
N LEU A 44 -2.50 13.89 4.95
CA LEU A 44 -2.03 14.40 3.68
C LEU A 44 -1.15 15.63 3.93
N PHE A 45 -0.02 15.73 3.23
CA PHE A 45 0.80 16.94 3.30
C PHE A 45 0.09 18.12 2.64
N ASP A 46 0.07 19.26 3.35
CA ASP A 46 -0.35 20.54 2.78
C ASP A 46 0.59 20.93 1.63
N ARG A 47 0.03 21.43 0.54
CA ARG A 47 0.83 21.71 -0.63
C ARG A 47 0.33 22.86 -1.49
N ALA A 48 1.31 23.63 -2.01
CA ALA A 48 1.12 24.51 -3.15
C ALA A 48 1.12 23.66 -4.44
N ASP A 49 0.02 23.66 -5.13
CA ASP A 49 -0.13 23.05 -6.45
C ASP A 49 0.37 24.02 -7.53
N THR A 50 0.87 23.52 -8.64
CA THR A 50 1.38 24.35 -9.72
C THR A 50 0.48 24.20 -10.95
N ILE A 51 -0.20 25.29 -11.34
CA ILE A 51 -0.98 25.37 -12.57
C ILE A 51 -0.17 26.17 -13.58
N ASN A 52 0.20 25.59 -14.73
CA ASN A 52 0.94 26.26 -15.79
C ASN A 52 2.12 27.13 -15.32
N TYR A 53 2.98 26.59 -14.43
CA TYR A 53 4.14 27.29 -13.84
C TYR A 53 3.82 28.49 -12.92
N ILE A 54 2.55 28.72 -12.58
CA ILE A 54 2.12 29.72 -11.62
C ILE A 54 1.81 29.02 -10.30
N THR A 55 2.35 29.53 -9.19
CA THR A 55 2.08 29.01 -7.85
C THR A 55 0.61 29.15 -7.54
N SER A 56 -0.07 28.03 -7.38
CA SER A 56 -1.49 27.93 -7.02
C SER A 56 -1.69 28.14 -5.53
N PRO A 57 -2.94 28.42 -5.09
CA PRO A 57 -3.26 28.43 -3.68
C PRO A 57 -2.94 27.03 -3.06
N ILE A 58 -2.56 27.07 -1.78
CA ILE A 58 -2.27 25.85 -1.01
C ILE A 58 -3.58 25.18 -0.63
N ALA A 59 -3.78 23.97 -1.11
CA ALA A 59 -4.91 23.15 -0.67
C ALA A 59 -4.52 22.44 0.64
N ARG A 60 -5.36 22.60 1.68
CA ARG A 60 -5.22 21.93 2.97
C ARG A 60 -6.27 20.87 3.16
N PHE A 61 -5.87 19.79 3.81
CA PHE A 61 -6.72 18.63 4.06
C PHE A 61 -6.76 18.32 5.56
N ASN A 62 -7.90 17.79 5.99
CA ASN A 62 -8.03 17.23 7.32
C ASN A 62 -7.34 15.86 7.38
N GLY A 63 -6.97 15.44 8.59
CA GLY A 63 -6.64 14.05 8.84
C GLY A 63 -7.79 13.15 8.42
N GLY A 64 -7.47 11.99 7.88
CA GLY A 64 -8.43 11.03 7.37
C GLY A 64 -8.18 9.63 7.91
N PHE A 65 -8.74 8.64 7.24
CA PHE A 65 -8.54 7.24 7.59
C PHE A 65 -7.95 6.47 6.41
N ASN A 66 -7.27 5.37 6.74
CA ASN A 66 -6.92 4.34 5.78
C ASN A 66 -7.47 2.99 6.24
N THR A 67 -7.72 2.12 5.28
CA THR A 67 -8.09 0.73 5.53
C THR A 67 -7.59 -0.13 4.39
N GLY A 68 -7.30 -1.39 4.66
CA GLY A 68 -6.75 -2.27 3.65
C GLY A 68 -6.74 -3.73 4.04
N VAL A 69 -6.27 -4.53 3.10
CA VAL A 69 -6.02 -5.95 3.28
C VAL A 69 -4.65 -6.27 2.73
N ARG A 70 -3.99 -7.25 3.32
CA ARG A 70 -2.70 -7.74 2.86
C ARG A 70 -2.65 -9.25 2.84
N ALA A 71 -1.87 -9.80 1.93
CA ALA A 71 -1.50 -11.20 1.90
C ALA A 71 -0.01 -11.29 1.69
N GLY A 72 0.65 -12.22 2.34
CA GLY A 72 2.09 -12.27 2.29
C GLY A 72 2.66 -13.63 2.64
N TYR A 73 3.98 -13.64 2.59
CA TYR A 73 4.81 -14.79 2.76
C TYR A 73 6.02 -14.44 3.61
N GLU A 74 6.26 -15.22 4.67
CA GLU A 74 7.41 -15.08 5.56
C GLU A 74 8.50 -16.07 5.16
N TRP A 75 9.73 -15.58 4.99
CA TRP A 75 10.90 -16.38 4.71
C TRP A 75 12.08 -15.94 5.58
N GLY A 76 12.28 -16.63 6.68
CA GLY A 76 13.25 -16.21 7.69
C GLY A 76 12.94 -14.81 8.21
N PRO A 77 13.87 -13.83 8.12
CA PRO A 77 13.64 -12.45 8.53
C PRO A 77 12.94 -11.61 7.48
N TRP A 78 12.69 -12.14 6.28
CA TRP A 78 12.09 -11.43 5.17
C TRP A 78 10.59 -11.70 5.08
N ARG A 79 9.82 -10.64 4.76
CA ARG A 79 8.40 -10.73 4.42
C ARG A 79 8.17 -10.09 3.06
N PHE A 80 7.38 -10.77 2.24
CA PHE A 80 6.92 -10.29 0.94
C PHE A 80 5.41 -10.17 1.01
N GLU A 81 4.88 -8.98 0.77
CA GLU A 81 3.46 -8.67 0.93
C GLU A 81 2.88 -8.05 -0.34
N GLU A 82 1.68 -8.48 -0.71
CA GLU A 82 0.77 -7.75 -1.58
C GLU A 82 -0.27 -7.06 -0.71
N GLU A 83 -0.41 -5.76 -0.89
CA GLU A 83 -1.29 -4.91 -0.11
C GLU A 83 -2.25 -4.16 -1.03
N TYR A 84 -3.53 -4.22 -0.71
CA TYR A 84 -4.51 -3.27 -1.22
C TYR A 84 -4.90 -2.33 -0.10
N SER A 85 -4.83 -1.01 -0.33
CA SER A 85 -5.27 -0.04 0.65
C SER A 85 -6.03 1.13 0.05
N TYR A 86 -7.03 1.59 0.81
CA TYR A 86 -7.85 2.77 0.56
C TYR A 86 -7.51 3.83 1.59
N ARG A 87 -7.27 5.07 1.12
CA ARG A 87 -6.99 6.25 1.95
C ARG A 87 -7.93 7.38 1.56
N GLN A 88 -8.47 8.10 2.56
CA GLN A 88 -9.37 9.23 2.32
C GLN A 88 -9.07 10.38 3.27
N ASN A 89 -8.97 11.60 2.71
CA ASN A 89 -8.78 12.85 3.44
C ASN A 89 -9.81 13.87 2.95
N GLY A 90 -10.54 14.50 3.87
CA GLY A 90 -11.49 15.56 3.54
C GLY A 90 -10.78 16.87 3.20
N ALA A 91 -11.27 17.59 2.18
CA ALA A 91 -10.80 18.94 1.87
C ALA A 91 -11.19 19.91 2.99
N ARG A 92 -10.25 20.79 3.40
CA ARG A 92 -10.45 21.75 4.48
C ARG A 92 -10.56 23.18 3.99
N ASP A 93 -9.50 23.72 3.40
CA ASP A 93 -9.42 25.09 2.92
C ASP A 93 -8.42 25.26 1.74
N LEU A 94 -8.60 26.38 1.03
CA LEU A 94 -7.65 26.86 0.03
C LEU A 94 -7.06 28.17 0.54
N VAL A 95 -5.73 28.23 0.67
CA VAL A 95 -4.99 29.40 1.11
C VAL A 95 -4.26 30.01 -0.07
N ALA A 96 -4.65 31.21 -0.48
CA ALA A 96 -3.90 32.04 -1.41
C ALA A 96 -3.16 33.14 -0.64
N SER A 97 -2.24 33.84 -1.31
CA SER A 97 -1.38 34.84 -0.68
C SER A 97 -2.14 35.91 0.13
N ASN A 98 -3.37 36.25 -0.24
CA ASN A 98 -4.16 37.32 0.35
C ASN A 98 -5.52 36.91 0.89
N PHE A 99 -5.93 35.64 0.78
CA PHE A 99 -7.22 35.17 1.28
C PHE A 99 -7.21 33.67 1.54
N THR A 100 -8.09 33.25 2.45
CA THR A 100 -8.38 31.83 2.71
C THR A 100 -9.85 31.58 2.42
N VAL A 101 -10.14 30.56 1.63
CA VAL A 101 -11.50 30.11 1.35
C VAL A 101 -11.68 28.71 1.91
N ASN A 102 -12.64 28.57 2.83
CA ASN A 102 -13.02 27.24 3.31
C ASN A 102 -13.65 26.44 2.17
N ALA A 103 -13.26 25.18 2.01
CA ALA A 103 -13.89 24.30 1.05
C ALA A 103 -15.38 24.10 1.42
N ALA A 104 -16.28 24.16 0.42
CA ALA A 104 -17.69 23.83 0.62
C ALA A 104 -17.91 22.31 0.72
N GLY A 105 -16.89 21.52 0.38
CA GLY A 105 -16.85 20.08 0.40
C GLY A 105 -15.83 19.55 -0.58
N GLY A 106 -15.62 18.26 -0.54
CA GLY A 106 -14.68 17.55 -1.38
C GLY A 106 -13.81 16.62 -0.55
N ASP A 107 -13.21 15.69 -1.24
CA ASP A 107 -12.28 14.72 -0.67
C ASP A 107 -11.18 14.40 -1.66
N ARG A 108 -10.06 13.97 -1.12
CA ARG A 108 -9.00 13.34 -1.88
C ARG A 108 -8.83 11.94 -1.35
N HIS A 109 -8.97 10.95 -2.23
CA HIS A 109 -8.79 9.57 -1.85
C HIS A 109 -7.89 8.83 -2.83
N SER A 110 -7.33 7.72 -2.38
CA SER A 110 -6.54 6.84 -3.24
C SER A 110 -6.83 5.38 -2.97
N ASN A 111 -6.90 4.61 -4.04
CA ASN A 111 -6.83 3.15 -4.03
C ASN A 111 -5.42 2.76 -4.47
N SER A 112 -4.76 1.88 -3.76
CA SER A 112 -3.42 1.43 -4.14
C SER A 112 -3.26 -0.07 -4.02
N ILE A 113 -2.48 -0.64 -4.94
CA ILE A 113 -2.00 -2.02 -4.90
C ILE A 113 -0.48 -1.92 -4.84
N MET A 114 0.10 -2.47 -3.76
CA MET A 114 1.51 -2.34 -3.45
C MET A 114 2.14 -3.70 -3.19
N THR A 115 3.30 -3.94 -3.80
CA THR A 115 4.20 -5.04 -3.46
C THR A 115 5.23 -4.54 -2.48
N ASN A 116 5.29 -5.11 -1.29
CA ASN A 116 6.17 -4.71 -0.20
C ASN A 116 7.19 -5.79 0.10
N VAL A 117 8.40 -5.37 0.47
CA VAL A 117 9.45 -6.20 1.04
C VAL A 117 9.79 -5.64 2.41
N LEU A 118 9.69 -6.46 3.45
CA LEU A 118 9.99 -6.06 4.83
C LEU A 118 11.09 -6.96 5.40
N TYR A 119 11.82 -6.41 6.35
CA TYR A 119 12.84 -7.12 7.11
C TYR A 119 12.53 -7.02 8.60
N ASP A 120 12.38 -8.17 9.25
CA ASP A 120 12.14 -8.32 10.68
C ASP A 120 13.48 -8.49 11.41
N PHE A 121 13.83 -7.56 12.34
CA PHE A 121 15.15 -7.55 12.96
C PHE A 121 15.38 -8.67 13.97
N THR A 122 14.34 -9.10 14.67
CA THR A 122 14.44 -10.12 15.73
C THR A 122 13.29 -11.12 15.61
N PRO A 123 13.28 -11.95 14.54
CA PRO A 123 12.23 -12.94 14.38
C PRO A 123 12.22 -13.94 15.54
N GLY A 124 11.02 -14.29 16.01
CA GLY A 124 10.84 -15.23 17.13
C GLY A 124 10.77 -14.60 18.51
N TYR A 125 10.99 -13.29 18.66
CA TYR A 125 10.70 -12.57 19.90
C TYR A 125 9.25 -12.07 19.92
N PRO A 126 8.65 -11.86 21.13
CA PRO A 126 7.29 -11.36 21.24
C PRO A 126 7.07 -10.02 20.52
N ILE A 127 8.07 -9.14 20.56
CA ILE A 127 8.06 -7.85 19.84
C ILE A 127 9.20 -7.86 18.84
N THR A 128 8.85 -7.66 17.57
CA THR A 128 9.79 -7.69 16.43
C THR A 128 9.72 -6.36 15.70
N PRO A 129 10.72 -5.48 15.84
CA PRO A 129 10.86 -4.30 15.00
C PRO A 129 11.07 -4.70 13.54
N HIS A 130 10.54 -3.90 12.61
CA HIS A 130 10.73 -4.13 11.19
C HIS A 130 10.81 -2.84 10.39
N VAL A 131 11.42 -2.94 9.23
CA VAL A 131 11.42 -1.89 8.21
C VAL A 131 11.08 -2.52 6.86
N GLY A 132 10.55 -1.71 5.96
CA GLY A 132 10.20 -2.19 4.64
C GLY A 132 10.10 -1.07 3.61
N PHE A 133 10.04 -1.51 2.38
CA PHE A 133 9.83 -0.66 1.22
C PHE A 133 8.85 -1.33 0.27
N GLY A 134 7.98 -0.52 -0.36
CA GLY A 134 6.99 -1.00 -1.32
C GLY A 134 6.90 -0.13 -2.56
N VAL A 135 6.54 -0.76 -3.66
CA VAL A 135 6.24 -0.11 -4.95
C VAL A 135 4.95 -0.66 -5.52
N GLY A 136 4.27 0.13 -6.33
CA GLY A 136 3.01 -0.32 -6.92
C GLY A 136 2.30 0.73 -7.73
N ALA A 137 1.00 0.56 -7.88
CA ALA A 137 0.12 1.48 -8.58
C ALA A 137 -0.94 2.05 -7.64
N ALA A 138 -1.27 3.33 -7.83
CA ALA A 138 -2.30 4.00 -7.09
C ALA A 138 -3.21 4.82 -8.01
N ASP A 139 -4.51 4.67 -7.86
CA ASP A 139 -5.51 5.55 -8.42
C ASP A 139 -5.80 6.65 -7.42
N VAL A 140 -5.42 7.88 -7.77
CA VAL A 140 -5.64 9.07 -6.92
C VAL A 140 -6.81 9.86 -7.49
N PHE A 141 -7.84 10.04 -6.68
CA PHE A 141 -8.99 10.89 -6.97
C PHE A 141 -8.86 12.23 -6.24
N ASP A 142 -9.18 13.31 -6.94
CA ASP A 142 -9.21 14.65 -6.39
C ASP A 142 -10.55 15.30 -6.70
N GLY A 143 -11.31 15.61 -5.63
CA GLY A 143 -12.59 16.30 -5.71
C GLY A 143 -12.61 17.52 -4.81
N LEU A 144 -12.84 18.72 -5.37
CA LEU A 144 -12.92 19.98 -4.64
C LEU A 144 -14.14 20.77 -5.06
N LYS A 145 -14.91 21.23 -4.07
CA LYS A 145 -16.04 22.15 -4.25
C LYS A 145 -15.77 23.44 -3.48
N LEU A 146 -15.98 24.58 -4.14
CA LEU A 146 -15.89 25.90 -3.52
C LEU A 146 -17.28 26.54 -3.38
N PRO A 147 -17.51 27.33 -2.31
CA PRO A 147 -18.76 28.08 -2.11
C PRO A 147 -19.01 29.03 -3.30
N GLY A 148 -20.22 29.03 -3.85
CA GLY A 148 -20.60 29.91 -4.95
C GLY A 148 -20.07 29.59 -6.34
N ILE A 149 -19.04 28.71 -6.44
CA ILE A 149 -18.41 28.33 -7.72
C ILE A 149 -18.80 26.89 -8.11
N GLY A 150 -19.10 26.04 -7.12
CA GLY A 150 -19.40 24.62 -7.35
C GLY A 150 -18.14 23.75 -7.45
N GLN A 151 -18.20 22.70 -8.25
CA GLN A 151 -17.13 21.75 -8.41
C GLN A 151 -16.00 22.30 -9.27
N VAL A 152 -14.78 22.42 -8.70
CA VAL A 152 -13.59 22.97 -9.36
C VAL A 152 -12.73 21.85 -9.92
N PHE A 153 -12.57 20.74 -9.17
CA PHE A 153 -11.82 19.55 -9.58
C PHE A 153 -12.70 18.31 -9.42
N ASN A 154 -12.58 17.38 -10.35
CA ASN A 154 -13.20 16.06 -10.30
C ASN A 154 -12.49 15.14 -11.29
N GLY A 155 -11.65 14.28 -10.80
CA GLY A 155 -10.95 13.34 -11.67
C GLY A 155 -10.10 12.35 -10.90
N SER A 156 -9.82 11.22 -11.53
CA SER A 156 -8.87 10.22 -11.04
C SER A 156 -7.72 10.04 -12.00
N SER A 157 -6.59 9.56 -11.48
CA SER A 157 -5.41 9.30 -12.28
C SER A 157 -4.57 8.19 -11.67
N TRP A 158 -4.30 7.15 -12.47
CA TRP A 158 -3.39 6.07 -12.08
C TRP A 158 -1.93 6.53 -12.13
N GLN A 159 -1.21 6.26 -11.05
CA GLN A 159 0.16 6.69 -10.85
C GLN A 159 1.00 5.57 -10.28
N PHE A 160 2.30 5.63 -10.57
CA PHE A 160 3.26 4.83 -9.83
C PHE A 160 3.36 5.33 -8.39
N GLY A 161 3.21 4.40 -7.43
CA GLY A 161 3.31 4.65 -6.00
C GLY A 161 4.54 3.97 -5.40
N TYR A 162 5.07 4.57 -4.34
CA TYR A 162 6.09 3.97 -3.50
C TYR A 162 5.83 4.28 -2.04
N GLN A 163 6.27 3.40 -1.15
CA GLN A 163 6.14 3.61 0.30
C GLN A 163 7.35 3.09 1.07
N GLY A 164 7.67 3.80 2.16
CA GLY A 164 8.58 3.34 3.21
C GLY A 164 7.77 2.93 4.43
N ILE A 165 8.14 1.83 5.05
CA ILE A 165 7.44 1.22 6.18
C ILE A 165 8.43 1.07 7.34
N ALA A 166 8.01 1.44 8.55
CA ALA A 166 8.73 1.15 9.78
C ALA A 166 7.73 0.86 10.88
N GLY A 167 7.93 -0.21 11.63
CA GLY A 167 6.95 -0.63 12.62
C GLY A 167 7.45 -1.65 13.60
N ILE A 168 6.51 -2.12 14.39
CA ILE A 168 6.70 -3.20 15.36
C ILE A 168 5.60 -4.23 15.18
N ARG A 169 5.98 -5.49 15.25
CA ARG A 169 5.09 -6.65 15.26
C ARG A 169 5.04 -7.25 16.63
N TYR A 170 3.85 -7.53 17.13
CA TYR A 170 3.60 -8.25 18.37
C TYR A 170 2.94 -9.60 18.07
N HIS A 171 3.57 -10.68 18.49
CA HIS A 171 3.05 -12.04 18.36
C HIS A 171 2.02 -12.34 19.45
N LEU A 172 0.73 -12.28 19.12
CA LEU A 172 -0.37 -12.59 20.03
C LEU A 172 -0.46 -14.10 20.31
N SER A 173 -0.19 -14.91 19.27
CA SER A 173 -0.14 -16.36 19.32
C SER A 173 0.64 -16.90 18.11
N ASP A 174 0.76 -18.21 17.99
CA ASP A 174 1.39 -18.83 16.81
C ASP A 174 0.65 -18.50 15.50
N ALA A 175 -0.66 -18.25 15.57
CA ALA A 175 -1.50 -17.96 14.42
C ALA A 175 -1.78 -16.47 14.20
N PHE A 176 -1.71 -15.62 15.23
CA PHE A 176 -2.10 -14.21 15.13
C PHE A 176 -0.99 -13.27 15.52
N THR A 177 -0.80 -12.24 14.69
CA THR A 177 0.10 -11.11 14.97
C THR A 177 -0.63 -9.79 14.87
N LEU A 178 -0.17 -8.80 15.64
CA LEU A 178 -0.57 -7.41 15.58
C LEU A 178 0.63 -6.59 15.11
N ASP A 179 0.48 -5.84 14.03
CA ASP A 179 1.50 -4.89 13.57
C ASP A 179 1.04 -3.45 13.82
N LEU A 180 1.97 -2.59 14.23
CA LEU A 180 1.78 -1.14 14.33
C LEU A 180 2.84 -0.48 13.45
N ASP A 181 2.41 0.14 12.36
CA ASP A 181 3.26 0.66 11.30
C ASP A 181 3.11 2.17 11.16
N TYR A 182 4.23 2.85 10.99
CA TYR A 182 4.30 4.13 10.31
C TYR A 182 4.64 3.89 8.84
N ARG A 183 3.86 4.49 7.94
CA ARG A 183 4.08 4.39 6.49
C ARG A 183 4.09 5.75 5.84
N TYR A 184 5.19 6.07 5.17
CA TYR A 184 5.27 7.19 4.25
C TYR A 184 4.91 6.69 2.86
N PHE A 185 3.80 7.18 2.29
CA PHE A 185 3.35 6.83 0.96
C PHE A 185 3.41 8.04 0.03
N ALA A 186 3.89 7.85 -1.20
CA ALA A 186 3.96 8.90 -2.20
C ALA A 186 3.72 8.35 -3.62
N THR A 187 3.20 9.23 -4.51
CA THR A 187 3.05 8.94 -5.94
C THR A 187 3.94 9.84 -6.78
N ILE A 188 4.32 9.37 -7.97
CA ILE A 188 5.05 10.16 -8.94
C ILE A 188 4.03 10.99 -9.73
N GLY A 189 3.97 12.29 -9.41
CA GLY A 189 3.33 13.41 -10.10
C GLY A 189 2.09 13.14 -10.97
N PRO A 190 0.89 12.95 -10.40
CA PRO A 190 -0.33 12.86 -11.19
C PRO A 190 -0.56 14.15 -12.00
N LYS A 191 -0.96 13.96 -13.27
CA LYS A 191 -1.35 15.02 -14.18
C LYS A 191 -2.86 14.98 -14.34
N PHE A 192 -3.52 16.08 -13.98
CA PHE A 192 -4.96 16.22 -14.18
C PHE A 192 -5.22 17.28 -15.24
N SER A 193 -6.23 17.06 -16.08
CA SER A 193 -6.73 18.06 -17.03
C SER A 193 -7.87 18.83 -16.35
N ILE A 194 -7.81 20.16 -16.40
CA ILE A 194 -8.88 20.99 -15.89
C ILE A 194 -10.02 20.97 -16.92
N PRO A 195 -11.26 20.54 -16.55
CA PRO A 195 -12.39 20.49 -17.46
C PRO A 195 -12.66 21.86 -18.10
N ARG A 196 -12.97 21.87 -19.40
CA ARG A 196 -13.26 23.06 -20.22
C ARG A 196 -12.08 24.01 -20.47
N THR A 197 -10.87 23.63 -20.11
CA THR A 197 -9.65 24.39 -20.41
C THR A 197 -8.58 23.44 -20.96
N ASN A 198 -7.57 23.98 -21.67
CA ASN A 198 -6.41 23.21 -22.11
C ASN A 198 -5.29 23.21 -21.04
N LEU A 199 -5.62 23.55 -19.78
CA LEU A 199 -4.68 23.65 -18.70
C LEU A 199 -4.43 22.29 -18.07
N GLN A 200 -3.16 21.99 -17.79
CA GLN A 200 -2.75 20.80 -17.05
C GLN A 200 -2.32 21.23 -15.64
N TYR A 201 -2.77 20.47 -14.67
CA TYR A 201 -2.48 20.63 -13.27
C TYR A 201 -1.58 19.50 -12.81
N TYR A 202 -0.47 19.85 -12.17
CA TYR A 202 0.49 18.92 -11.61
C TYR A 202 0.36 18.93 -10.09
N THR A 203 0.17 17.77 -9.52
CA THR A 203 0.12 17.61 -8.07
C THR A 203 0.96 16.42 -7.65
N TYR A 204 1.22 16.26 -6.35
CA TYR A 204 1.80 15.06 -5.79
C TYR A 204 0.86 14.57 -4.69
N TYR A 205 0.74 13.28 -4.56
CA TYR A 205 0.03 12.69 -3.45
C TYR A 205 1.06 12.10 -2.49
N LYS A 206 1.14 12.66 -1.28
CA LYS A 206 2.07 12.23 -0.24
C LYS A 206 1.34 12.16 1.08
N THR A 207 1.41 11.03 1.76
CA THR A 207 0.72 10.82 3.03
C THR A 207 1.62 10.20 4.08
N ASN A 208 1.41 10.60 5.34
CA ASN A 208 1.88 9.89 6.52
C ASN A 208 0.73 9.04 7.04
N ASN A 209 0.99 7.78 7.33
CA ASN A 209 -0.04 6.86 7.76
C ASN A 209 0.44 6.16 9.04
N PHE A 210 -0.44 6.09 10.05
CA PHE A 210 -0.27 5.24 11.22
C PHE A 210 -1.31 4.13 11.12
N VAL A 211 -0.84 2.89 11.03
CA VAL A 211 -1.65 1.72 10.67
C VAL A 211 -1.52 0.66 11.73
N ALA A 212 -2.64 0.16 12.21
CA ALA A 212 -2.72 -1.06 12.99
C ALA A 212 -3.27 -2.17 12.11
N SER A 213 -2.67 -3.36 12.18
CA SER A 213 -3.14 -4.51 11.41
C SER A 213 -3.12 -5.79 12.22
N VAL A 214 -4.09 -6.65 11.96
CA VAL A 214 -4.16 -8.00 12.49
C VAL A 214 -3.92 -8.97 11.35
N THR A 215 -2.99 -9.90 11.57
CA THR A 215 -2.57 -10.87 10.57
C THR A 215 -2.79 -12.28 11.09
N TYR A 216 -3.37 -13.15 10.26
CA TYR A 216 -3.51 -14.57 10.50
C TYR A 216 -2.47 -15.33 9.67
N ARG A 217 -1.64 -16.11 10.33
CA ARG A 217 -0.63 -16.99 9.74
C ARG A 217 -1.19 -18.40 9.59
N PHE A 218 -1.08 -18.94 8.39
CA PHE A 218 -1.48 -20.32 8.15
C PHE A 218 -0.45 -21.27 8.76
N ALA A 219 -0.90 -22.38 9.34
CA ALA A 219 0.01 -23.41 9.84
C ALA A 219 0.92 -23.91 8.70
N PRO A 220 2.22 -24.10 8.95
CA PRO A 220 3.09 -24.73 7.96
C PRO A 220 2.57 -26.15 7.65
N PRO A 221 2.71 -26.63 6.40
CA PRO A 221 2.34 -27.99 6.09
C PRO A 221 3.13 -28.96 6.98
N PRO A 222 2.47 -30.05 7.47
CA PRO A 222 3.17 -31.02 8.29
C PRO A 222 4.39 -31.55 7.55
N PRO A 223 5.53 -31.78 8.24
CA PRO A 223 6.72 -32.32 7.62
C PRO A 223 6.37 -33.66 6.93
N ALA A 224 6.85 -33.80 5.69
CA ALA A 224 6.65 -35.03 4.96
C ALA A 224 7.11 -36.21 5.82
N SER A 225 6.24 -37.19 6.06
CA SER A 225 6.57 -38.39 6.80
C SER A 225 7.73 -39.08 6.10
N VAL A 226 8.90 -39.07 6.73
CA VAL A 226 10.04 -39.84 6.26
C VAL A 226 9.60 -41.30 6.28
N PRO A 227 9.65 -42.03 5.18
CA PRO A 227 9.30 -43.45 5.21
C PRO A 227 10.23 -44.13 6.20
N VAL A 228 9.65 -44.68 7.27
CA VAL A 228 10.40 -45.50 8.23
C VAL A 228 10.93 -46.68 7.44
N SER A 229 12.27 -46.72 7.25
CA SER A 229 12.92 -47.89 6.65
C SER A 229 12.63 -49.09 7.54
N THR A 230 11.79 -49.99 7.07
CA THR A 230 11.55 -51.27 7.74
C THR A 230 12.89 -51.99 7.87
N PRO A 231 13.29 -52.34 9.09
CA PRO A 231 14.56 -53.11 9.24
C PRO A 231 14.51 -54.33 8.35
N ALA A 232 15.59 -54.55 7.60
CA ALA A 232 15.71 -55.74 6.77
C ALA A 232 15.50 -57.00 7.64
N ALA A 233 14.69 -57.92 7.22
CA ALA A 233 14.50 -59.19 7.90
C ALA A 233 15.88 -59.90 8.07
N PRO A 234 16.14 -60.50 9.23
CA PRO A 234 17.41 -61.22 9.44
C PRO A 234 17.54 -62.34 8.42
N ALA A 235 18.73 -62.47 7.81
CA ALA A 235 19.03 -63.52 6.88
C ALA A 235 18.86 -64.88 7.55
N PRO A 236 18.30 -65.90 6.87
CA PRO A 236 18.20 -67.27 7.41
C PRO A 236 19.58 -67.81 7.72
N SER A 237 19.75 -68.33 8.94
CA SER A 237 20.99 -68.99 9.38
C SER A 237 21.22 -70.31 8.57
N PRO A 238 22.48 -70.67 8.30
CA PRO A 238 22.81 -71.84 7.55
C PRO A 238 22.45 -73.14 8.26
#